data_e5fff7cf2f2bc8039264794c80536f97
#
_entry.id   e5fff7cf2f2bc8039264794c80536f97
#
_cell.length_a   1.000
_cell.length_b   1.000
_cell.length_c   1.000
_cell.angle_alpha   90.00
_cell.angle_beta   90.00
_cell.angle_gamma   90.00
#
_symmetry.space_group_name_H-M   'P 1'
#
loop_
_entity.id
_entity.type
_entity.pdbx_description
1 polymer ?
#
loop_
_entity_poly.entity_id
_entity_poly.type
_entity_poly.pdbx_seq_one_letter_code
_entity_poly.pdbx_strand_id
1 'polypeptide(L)'
;LVPAIKGQVTVNGEEYDLEPVITVNGEPFDPDKEIPDRAHIEFKNVNSVFNVLRLSGVDEYWLQEKIFKYYLDDQEMKVTWLPLDVYVNGVKAEVEQLIEPGASLSYIRKPLRPCINDLLGDHDFLAINVKVNGEEVRIPGKGAGIEIEGQPAGIHDEIRDGVRITLNREEGGAILSDIFNVVEIKPAINAKLLIKVDGEPAGFTTPIKEGSQIQLSWE
;
A
#
# COMPACT_ATOMS: atom_id res chain seq x y z
N LEU A 1 -20.20 17.29 -28.68
CA LEU A 1 -20.19 18.34 -27.66
C LEU A 1 -20.13 17.65 -26.30
N VAL A 2 -19.10 17.94 -25.53
CA VAL A 2 -19.01 17.49 -24.15
C VAL A 2 -19.88 18.42 -23.30
N PRO A 3 -20.88 17.93 -22.55
CA PRO A 3 -21.74 18.82 -21.75
C PRO A 3 -20.93 19.48 -20.63
N ALA A 4 -21.29 20.71 -20.28
CA ALA A 4 -20.75 21.42 -19.13
C ALA A 4 -21.14 20.68 -17.85
N ILE A 5 -20.18 20.32 -17.02
CA ILE A 5 -20.44 19.76 -15.70
C ILE A 5 -20.42 20.91 -14.71
N LYS A 6 -21.57 21.20 -14.12
CA LYS A 6 -21.74 22.20 -13.07
C LYS A 6 -22.42 21.56 -11.87
N GLY A 7 -22.02 21.96 -10.68
CA GLY A 7 -22.61 21.51 -9.44
C GLY A 7 -21.66 21.63 -8.27
N GLN A 8 -21.95 20.96 -7.19
CA GLN A 8 -21.13 20.99 -5.98
C GLN A 8 -20.58 19.61 -5.66
N VAL A 9 -19.42 19.59 -5.04
CA VAL A 9 -18.79 18.40 -4.45
C VAL A 9 -18.31 18.76 -3.04
N THR A 10 -18.13 17.78 -2.20
CA THR A 10 -17.51 17.99 -0.88
C THR A 10 -16.11 17.39 -0.84
N VAL A 11 -15.18 18.06 -0.19
CA VAL A 11 -13.84 17.54 0.11
C VAL A 11 -13.63 17.65 1.62
N ASN A 12 -13.49 16.52 2.31
CA ASN A 12 -13.39 16.44 3.78
C ASN A 12 -14.52 17.20 4.50
N GLY A 13 -15.71 17.24 3.90
CA GLY A 13 -16.90 17.90 4.47
C GLY A 13 -17.06 19.38 4.10
N GLU A 14 -16.14 19.99 3.39
CA GLU A 14 -16.26 21.34 2.85
C GLU A 14 -16.78 21.33 1.41
N GLU A 15 -17.65 22.25 1.05
CA GLU A 15 -18.28 22.33 -0.27
C GLU A 15 -17.43 23.13 -1.26
N TYR A 16 -17.35 22.63 -2.50
CA TYR A 16 -16.64 23.27 -3.61
C TYR A 16 -17.51 23.24 -4.86
N ASP A 17 -17.55 24.38 -5.58
CA ASP A 17 -18.28 24.48 -6.81
C ASP A 17 -17.45 23.89 -7.98
N LEU A 18 -18.09 23.02 -8.76
CA LEU A 18 -17.56 22.54 -10.03
C LEU A 18 -18.04 23.48 -11.14
N GLU A 19 -17.13 24.31 -11.62
CA GLU A 19 -17.37 25.13 -12.80
C GLU A 19 -16.34 24.83 -13.87
N PRO A 20 -16.77 24.65 -15.14
CA PRO A 20 -15.83 24.43 -16.24
C PRO A 20 -14.98 25.67 -16.47
N VAL A 21 -13.72 25.44 -16.83
CA VAL A 21 -12.85 26.51 -17.30
C VAL A 21 -13.14 26.77 -18.76
N ILE A 22 -13.43 28.04 -19.08
CA ILE A 22 -13.62 28.52 -20.47
C ILE A 22 -12.48 29.46 -20.79
N THR A 23 -11.84 29.25 -21.93
CA THR A 23 -10.84 30.18 -22.47
C THR A 23 -11.23 30.66 -23.85
N VAL A 24 -10.84 31.91 -24.16
CA VAL A 24 -11.01 32.53 -25.47
C VAL A 24 -9.63 32.92 -25.99
N ASN A 25 -9.20 32.32 -27.09
CA ASN A 25 -7.83 32.49 -27.62
C ASN A 25 -6.72 32.18 -26.59
N GLY A 26 -6.96 31.21 -25.69
CA GLY A 26 -6.02 30.83 -24.62
C GLY A 26 -6.08 31.67 -23.36
N GLU A 27 -6.85 32.79 -23.35
CA GLU A 27 -7.05 33.61 -22.15
C GLU A 27 -8.34 33.20 -21.43
N PRO A 28 -8.40 33.33 -20.08
CA PRO A 28 -9.65 33.08 -19.34
C PRO A 28 -10.80 33.90 -19.89
N PHE A 29 -11.96 33.25 -20.01
CA PHE A 29 -13.18 33.95 -20.50
C PHE A 29 -13.58 35.02 -19.47
N ASP A 30 -13.76 36.24 -20.01
CA ASP A 30 -14.27 37.37 -19.28
C ASP A 30 -15.67 37.71 -19.80
N PRO A 31 -16.75 37.57 -19.01
CA PRO A 31 -18.11 37.81 -19.48
C PRO A 31 -18.39 39.26 -19.85
N ASP A 32 -17.56 40.20 -19.38
CA ASP A 32 -17.69 41.63 -19.67
C ASP A 32 -16.97 42.05 -20.95
N LYS A 33 -16.23 41.13 -21.63
CA LYS A 33 -15.54 41.40 -22.88
C LYS A 33 -16.27 40.76 -24.06
N GLU A 34 -16.31 41.50 -25.17
CA GLU A 34 -16.78 40.96 -26.44
C GLU A 34 -15.85 39.86 -26.94
N ILE A 35 -16.44 38.74 -27.37
CA ILE A 35 -15.69 37.67 -28.01
C ILE A 35 -15.28 38.11 -29.43
N PRO A 36 -13.97 38.12 -29.76
CA PRO A 36 -13.52 38.49 -31.11
C PRO A 36 -14.11 37.60 -32.21
N ASP A 37 -14.28 38.17 -33.40
CA ASP A 37 -14.66 37.37 -34.55
C ASP A 37 -13.64 36.25 -34.82
N ARG A 38 -14.12 35.02 -35.04
CA ARG A 38 -13.31 33.79 -35.23
C ARG A 38 -12.45 33.43 -34.04
N ALA A 39 -12.81 33.83 -32.83
CA ALA A 39 -12.11 33.42 -31.64
C ALA A 39 -12.11 31.89 -31.44
N HIS A 40 -11.01 31.35 -30.98
CA HIS A 40 -10.90 29.98 -30.54
C HIS A 40 -11.42 29.87 -29.11
N ILE A 41 -12.50 29.13 -28.87
CA ILE A 41 -13.09 28.93 -27.56
C ILE A 41 -12.79 27.49 -27.13
N GLU A 42 -12.09 27.36 -26.03
CA GLU A 42 -11.86 26.07 -25.39
C GLU A 42 -12.72 25.95 -24.14
N PHE A 43 -13.20 24.75 -23.92
CA PHE A 43 -14.05 24.40 -22.81
C PHE A 43 -13.47 23.14 -22.13
N LYS A 44 -13.17 23.22 -20.85
CA LYS A 44 -12.59 22.13 -20.08
C LYS A 44 -13.34 21.91 -18.77
N ASN A 45 -13.92 20.72 -18.61
CA ASN A 45 -14.44 20.29 -17.30
C ASN A 45 -13.30 20.07 -16.31
N VAL A 46 -13.52 20.47 -15.07
CA VAL A 46 -12.54 20.34 -13.97
C VAL A 46 -12.99 19.30 -12.92
N ASN A 47 -13.73 18.31 -13.36
CA ASN A 47 -14.35 17.31 -12.50
C ASN A 47 -13.52 16.02 -12.33
N SER A 48 -12.21 16.06 -12.54
CA SER A 48 -11.35 14.98 -12.07
C SER A 48 -11.03 15.12 -10.57
N VAL A 49 -10.79 14.02 -9.89
CA VAL A 49 -10.33 14.01 -8.50
C VAL A 49 -9.14 14.94 -8.32
N PHE A 50 -8.16 14.90 -9.23
CA PHE A 50 -6.99 15.78 -9.23
C PHE A 50 -7.39 17.27 -9.19
N ASN A 51 -8.26 17.70 -10.11
CA ASN A 51 -8.65 19.10 -10.18
C ASN A 51 -9.44 19.55 -8.96
N VAL A 52 -10.31 18.70 -8.44
CA VAL A 52 -11.12 19.00 -7.26
C VAL A 52 -10.26 19.12 -6.01
N LEU A 53 -9.29 18.23 -5.83
CA LEU A 53 -8.35 18.31 -4.71
C LEU A 53 -7.48 19.58 -4.81
N ARG A 54 -7.09 19.99 -6.00
CA ARG A 54 -6.39 21.27 -6.20
C ARG A 54 -7.27 22.47 -5.85
N LEU A 55 -8.54 22.46 -6.24
CA LEU A 55 -9.50 23.51 -5.86
C LEU A 55 -9.65 23.60 -4.34
N SER A 56 -9.60 22.48 -3.63
CA SER A 56 -9.65 22.44 -2.16
C SER A 56 -8.33 22.84 -1.48
N GLY A 57 -7.32 23.28 -2.24
CA GLY A 57 -6.03 23.72 -1.71
C GLY A 57 -5.02 22.62 -1.44
N VAL A 58 -5.25 21.40 -1.93
CA VAL A 58 -4.22 20.36 -1.89
C VAL A 58 -3.11 20.72 -2.87
N ASP A 59 -1.89 20.83 -2.37
CA ASP A 59 -0.71 21.11 -3.18
C ASP A 59 -0.48 19.99 -4.21
N GLU A 60 -0.18 20.36 -5.46
CA GLU A 60 0.05 19.46 -6.57
C GLU A 60 1.14 18.41 -6.28
N TYR A 61 2.10 18.75 -5.43
CA TYR A 61 3.15 17.82 -5.00
C TYR A 61 2.60 16.54 -4.36
N TRP A 62 1.46 16.62 -3.66
CA TRP A 62 0.80 15.46 -3.04
C TRP A 62 -0.01 14.64 -4.04
N LEU A 63 -0.30 15.21 -5.21
CA LEU A 63 -1.11 14.60 -6.25
C LEU A 63 -0.27 13.95 -7.36
N GLN A 64 1.06 14.05 -7.28
CA GLN A 64 1.98 13.50 -8.25
C GLN A 64 2.46 12.11 -7.83
N GLU A 65 2.26 11.14 -8.70
CA GLU A 65 2.86 9.83 -8.57
C GLU A 65 4.39 9.91 -8.75
N LYS A 66 5.10 9.17 -7.92
CA LYS A 66 6.56 9.02 -7.98
C LYS A 66 6.90 7.56 -8.17
N ILE A 67 7.84 7.29 -9.05
CA ILE A 67 8.36 5.95 -9.25
C ILE A 67 9.63 5.81 -8.42
N PHE A 68 9.64 4.85 -7.49
CA PHE A 68 10.82 4.44 -6.75
C PHE A 68 11.32 3.12 -7.33
N LYS A 69 12.60 3.11 -7.71
CA LYS A 69 13.31 1.88 -8.07
C LYS A 69 14.01 1.35 -6.84
N TYR A 70 14.09 0.04 -6.71
CA TYR A 70 14.82 -0.61 -5.62
C TYR A 70 15.28 -1.99 -6.08
N TYR A 71 16.22 -2.55 -5.34
CA TYR A 71 16.68 -3.93 -5.58
C TYR A 71 16.21 -4.79 -4.41
N LEU A 72 15.49 -5.85 -4.70
CA LEU A 72 15.06 -6.84 -3.73
C LEU A 72 15.79 -8.16 -4.04
N ASP A 73 16.64 -8.62 -3.12
CA ASP A 73 17.52 -9.78 -3.33
C ASP A 73 18.24 -9.70 -4.69
N ASP A 74 18.86 -8.54 -4.99
CA ASP A 74 19.56 -8.18 -6.25
C ASP A 74 18.66 -8.09 -7.50
N GLN A 75 17.37 -8.30 -7.39
CA GLN A 75 16.44 -8.12 -8.50
C GLN A 75 15.92 -6.68 -8.54
N GLU A 76 16.05 -6.00 -9.70
CA GLU A 76 15.51 -4.65 -9.88
C GLU A 76 13.98 -4.68 -9.88
N MET A 77 13.40 -3.88 -9.00
CA MET A 77 11.97 -3.70 -8.82
C MET A 77 11.60 -2.23 -8.91
N LYS A 78 10.32 -1.94 -9.10
CA LYS A 78 9.80 -0.58 -9.07
C LYS A 78 8.44 -0.54 -8.38
N VAL A 79 8.16 0.54 -7.68
CA VAL A 79 6.84 0.84 -7.12
C VAL A 79 6.42 2.25 -7.54
N THR A 80 5.16 2.40 -7.94
CA THR A 80 4.53 3.70 -8.13
C THR A 80 3.90 4.11 -6.81
N TRP A 81 4.27 5.28 -6.32
CA TRP A 81 3.86 5.79 -5.02
C TRP A 81 3.16 7.13 -5.15
N LEU A 82 1.89 7.16 -4.75
CA LEU A 82 1.14 8.38 -4.53
C LEU A 82 1.07 8.61 -3.02
N PRO A 83 1.59 9.75 -2.48
CA PRO A 83 1.60 10.01 -1.04
C PRO A 83 0.22 10.44 -0.49
N LEU A 84 -0.85 10.07 -1.18
CA LEU A 84 -2.23 10.41 -0.85
C LEU A 84 -3.15 9.23 -1.18
N ASP A 85 -3.91 8.76 -0.20
CA ASP A 85 -5.02 7.87 -0.48
C ASP A 85 -6.30 8.70 -0.61
N VAL A 86 -6.98 8.57 -1.74
CA VAL A 86 -8.20 9.32 -2.05
C VAL A 86 -9.39 8.39 -2.11
N TYR A 87 -10.51 8.87 -1.62
CA TYR A 87 -11.77 8.14 -1.62
C TYR A 87 -12.88 9.02 -2.19
N VAL A 88 -13.68 8.45 -3.08
CA VAL A 88 -14.89 9.07 -3.63
C VAL A 88 -16.08 8.27 -3.13
N ASN A 89 -16.98 8.90 -2.41
CA ASN A 89 -18.14 8.25 -1.77
C ASN A 89 -17.75 7.03 -0.91
N GLY A 90 -16.60 7.11 -0.23
CA GLY A 90 -16.05 6.05 0.62
C GLY A 90 -15.34 4.92 -0.11
N VAL A 91 -15.24 4.95 -1.44
CA VAL A 91 -14.52 3.97 -2.26
C VAL A 91 -13.18 4.57 -2.70
N LYS A 92 -12.09 3.79 -2.61
CA LYS A 92 -10.76 4.23 -3.06
C LYS A 92 -10.79 4.61 -4.54
N ALA A 93 -10.21 5.75 -4.87
CA ALA A 93 -10.25 6.34 -6.20
C ALA A 93 -8.85 6.73 -6.70
N GLU A 94 -8.69 6.78 -8.00
CA GLU A 94 -7.50 7.30 -8.67
C GLU A 94 -7.63 8.81 -8.90
N VAL A 95 -6.49 9.52 -8.99
CA VAL A 95 -6.50 10.99 -9.12
C VAL A 95 -7.06 11.48 -10.46
N GLU A 96 -6.98 10.68 -11.52
CA GLU A 96 -7.56 10.97 -12.84
C GLU A 96 -9.04 10.61 -12.94
N GLN A 97 -9.61 9.91 -11.96
CA GLN A 97 -11.01 9.52 -11.98
C GLN A 97 -11.91 10.76 -12.11
N LEU A 98 -12.88 10.69 -13.02
CA LEU A 98 -13.92 11.71 -13.14
C LEU A 98 -14.99 11.49 -12.09
N ILE A 99 -15.50 12.59 -11.54
CA ILE A 99 -16.55 12.58 -10.53
C ILE A 99 -17.76 13.38 -10.99
N GLU A 100 -18.92 13.02 -10.49
CA GLU A 100 -20.19 13.70 -10.75
C GLU A 100 -20.50 14.71 -9.64
N PRO A 101 -21.29 15.74 -9.94
CA PRO A 101 -21.84 16.63 -8.92
C PRO A 101 -22.54 15.85 -7.81
N GLY A 102 -22.36 16.29 -6.57
CA GLY A 102 -22.86 15.61 -5.37
C GLY A 102 -21.91 14.56 -4.81
N ALA A 103 -20.77 14.29 -5.44
CA ALA A 103 -19.77 13.37 -4.90
C ALA A 103 -19.12 13.93 -3.63
N SER A 104 -18.80 13.01 -2.70
CA SER A 104 -18.06 13.31 -1.48
C SER A 104 -16.65 12.73 -1.59
N LEU A 105 -15.65 13.59 -1.54
CA LEU A 105 -14.24 13.20 -1.53
C LEU A 105 -13.68 13.27 -0.13
N SER A 106 -12.84 12.31 0.20
CA SER A 106 -11.97 12.37 1.36
C SER A 106 -10.58 11.89 1.01
N TYR A 107 -9.57 12.34 1.73
CA TYR A 107 -8.20 11.90 1.50
C TYR A 107 -7.42 11.75 2.80
N ILE A 108 -6.44 10.85 2.77
CA ILE A 108 -5.49 10.60 3.86
C ILE A 108 -4.08 10.80 3.32
N ARG A 109 -3.29 11.66 3.96
CA ARG A 109 -1.88 11.84 3.62
C ARG A 109 -1.06 10.67 4.14
N LYS A 110 -0.23 10.11 3.27
CA LYS A 110 0.77 9.09 3.57
C LYS A 110 2.17 9.71 3.66
N PRO A 111 3.16 8.98 4.16
CA PRO A 111 4.55 9.40 4.03
C PRO A 111 4.93 9.71 2.58
N LEU A 112 5.86 10.64 2.37
CA LEU A 112 6.31 11.05 1.03
C LEU A 112 7.10 9.96 0.29
N ARG A 113 7.52 8.94 1.03
CA ARG A 113 8.23 7.76 0.52
C ARG A 113 7.51 6.52 1.02
N PRO A 114 7.50 5.47 0.22
CA PRO A 114 7.01 4.17 0.70
C PRO A 114 7.95 3.62 1.76
N CYS A 115 7.43 2.79 2.64
CA CYS A 115 8.21 1.96 3.55
C CYS A 115 8.31 0.52 3.02
N ILE A 116 9.13 -0.30 3.64
CA ILE A 116 9.30 -1.70 3.26
C ILE A 116 7.95 -2.43 3.22
N ASN A 117 7.07 -2.19 4.20
CA ASN A 117 5.74 -2.79 4.24
C ASN A 117 4.88 -2.48 3.00
N ASP A 118 5.02 -1.28 2.44
CA ASP A 118 4.29 -0.88 1.23
C ASP A 118 4.78 -1.61 -0.03
N LEU A 119 6.06 -2.03 -0.04
CA LEU A 119 6.66 -2.77 -1.14
C LEU A 119 6.29 -4.23 -1.12
N LEU A 120 6.22 -4.76 0.07
CA LEU A 120 6.22 -6.17 0.31
C LEU A 120 4.78 -6.70 0.49
N GLY A 121 3.74 -5.85 0.48
CA GLY A 121 2.34 -6.23 0.62
C GLY A 121 2.07 -6.98 1.93
N ASP A 122 1.12 -7.88 1.93
CA ASP A 122 0.65 -8.61 3.13
C ASP A 122 1.66 -9.61 3.73
N HIS A 123 2.94 -9.21 3.90
CA HIS A 123 4.00 -9.96 4.60
C HIS A 123 4.27 -11.40 4.10
N ASP A 124 3.76 -11.75 2.94
CA ASP A 124 3.74 -13.12 2.46
C ASP A 124 5.13 -13.67 2.08
N PHE A 125 6.10 -12.80 1.79
CA PHE A 125 7.47 -13.21 1.46
C PHE A 125 8.42 -13.28 2.66
N LEU A 126 8.02 -12.79 3.84
CA LEU A 126 8.68 -13.11 5.11
C LEU A 126 8.15 -14.41 5.72
N ALA A 127 7.09 -14.95 5.14
CA ALA A 127 6.56 -16.24 5.58
C ALA A 127 7.58 -17.35 5.29
N ILE A 128 7.69 -18.29 6.23
CA ILE A 128 8.48 -19.50 6.09
C ILE A 128 7.58 -20.70 5.90
N ASN A 129 8.03 -21.67 5.09
CA ASN A 129 7.36 -22.97 4.96
C ASN A 129 8.08 -23.97 5.84
N VAL A 130 7.34 -24.64 6.73
CA VAL A 130 7.83 -25.68 7.61
C VAL A 130 7.00 -26.96 7.41
N LYS A 131 7.52 -28.09 7.88
CA LYS A 131 6.75 -29.33 7.91
C LYS A 131 6.35 -29.66 9.33
N VAL A 132 5.05 -29.70 9.60
CA VAL A 132 4.50 -30.11 10.90
C VAL A 132 3.90 -31.51 10.76
N ASN A 133 4.46 -32.51 11.43
CA ASN A 133 4.09 -33.91 11.31
C ASN A 133 4.02 -34.42 9.85
N GLY A 134 4.89 -33.86 8.98
CA GLY A 134 4.98 -34.22 7.57
C GLY A 134 4.11 -33.39 6.62
N GLU A 135 3.20 -32.56 7.13
CA GLU A 135 2.37 -31.62 6.33
C GLU A 135 3.09 -30.27 6.21
N GLU A 136 3.03 -29.68 4.99
CA GLU A 136 3.57 -28.33 4.76
C GLU A 136 2.65 -27.27 5.36
N VAL A 137 3.24 -26.40 6.17
CA VAL A 137 2.56 -25.32 6.87
C VAL A 137 3.31 -24.01 6.60
N ARG A 138 2.58 -22.99 6.19
CA ARG A 138 3.09 -21.63 5.98
C ARG A 138 2.91 -20.80 7.24
N ILE A 139 4.00 -20.28 7.78
CA ILE A 139 4.04 -19.46 8.99
C ILE A 139 4.32 -18.02 8.59
N PRO A 140 3.45 -17.05 8.93
CA PRO A 140 3.70 -15.64 8.68
C PRO A 140 5.00 -15.18 9.34
N GLY A 141 5.85 -14.47 8.59
CA GLY A 141 7.08 -13.89 9.13
C GLY A 141 6.80 -12.66 10.00
N LYS A 142 7.71 -12.39 10.93
CA LYS A 142 7.62 -11.25 11.86
C LYS A 142 8.49 -10.06 11.47
N GLY A 143 8.98 -10.00 10.21
CA GLY A 143 9.84 -8.91 9.73
C GLY A 143 11.29 -8.98 10.21
N ALA A 144 11.71 -10.06 10.89
CA ALA A 144 13.12 -10.29 11.18
C ALA A 144 13.87 -10.67 9.89
N GLY A 145 15.14 -10.29 9.81
CA GLY A 145 16.01 -10.60 8.67
C GLY A 145 15.83 -9.67 7.47
N ILE A 146 15.32 -8.45 7.64
CA ILE A 146 15.32 -7.42 6.60
C ILE A 146 16.57 -6.56 6.78
N GLU A 147 17.28 -6.33 5.68
CA GLU A 147 18.41 -5.41 5.64
C GLU A 147 18.20 -4.36 4.54
N ILE A 148 18.55 -3.10 4.85
CA ILE A 148 18.70 -2.02 3.86
C ILE A 148 20.18 -1.66 3.76
N GLU A 149 20.77 -1.77 2.57
CA GLU A 149 22.20 -1.50 2.32
C GLU A 149 23.13 -2.26 3.30
N GLY A 150 22.76 -3.51 3.63
CA GLY A 150 23.50 -4.36 4.56
C GLY A 150 23.36 -3.97 6.03
N GLN A 151 22.43 -3.11 6.39
CA GLN A 151 22.10 -2.76 7.78
C GLN A 151 20.73 -3.31 8.16
N PRO A 152 20.56 -3.85 9.38
CA PRO A 152 19.25 -4.32 9.84
C PRO A 152 18.19 -3.23 9.73
N ALA A 153 17.02 -3.60 9.24
CA ALA A 153 15.90 -2.69 9.00
C ALA A 153 14.57 -3.29 9.46
N GLY A 154 13.59 -2.42 9.73
CA GLY A 154 12.23 -2.80 10.07
C GLY A 154 11.27 -2.61 8.90
N ILE A 155 10.09 -3.24 8.96
CA ILE A 155 9.06 -3.14 7.92
C ILE A 155 8.53 -1.71 7.71
N HIS A 156 8.70 -0.83 8.69
CA HIS A 156 8.28 0.58 8.63
C HIS A 156 9.39 1.54 8.22
N ASP A 157 10.58 1.03 7.89
CA ASP A 157 11.67 1.89 7.44
C ASP A 157 11.39 2.39 6.02
N GLU A 158 11.54 3.72 5.84
CA GLU A 158 11.34 4.36 4.55
C GLU A 158 12.44 3.96 3.55
N ILE A 159 12.03 3.74 2.32
CA ILE A 159 12.95 3.45 1.22
C ILE A 159 13.31 4.71 0.43
N ARG A 160 14.52 4.70 -0.13
CA ARG A 160 15.01 5.71 -1.08
C ARG A 160 15.09 5.09 -2.47
N ASP A 161 15.08 5.95 -3.47
CA ASP A 161 15.31 5.50 -4.85
C ASP A 161 16.70 4.86 -5.00
N GLY A 162 16.76 3.71 -5.66
CA GLY A 162 17.98 2.93 -5.87
C GLY A 162 18.43 2.07 -4.70
N VAL A 163 17.69 1.99 -3.61
CA VAL A 163 18.07 1.24 -2.39
C VAL A 163 18.12 -0.27 -2.63
N ARG A 164 19.05 -0.95 -1.94
CA ARG A 164 19.14 -2.41 -1.91
C ARG A 164 18.49 -2.95 -0.63
N ILE A 165 17.55 -3.87 -0.80
CA ILE A 165 16.83 -4.57 0.27
C ILE A 165 17.17 -6.05 0.14
N THR A 166 17.66 -6.63 1.22
CA THR A 166 17.92 -8.07 1.32
C THR A 166 16.98 -8.69 2.34
N LEU A 167 16.37 -9.81 1.96
CA LEU A 167 15.50 -10.58 2.84
C LEU A 167 16.22 -11.84 3.32
N ASN A 168 16.62 -11.85 4.57
CA ASN A 168 17.17 -13.06 5.20
C ASN A 168 16.01 -13.94 5.71
N ARG A 169 15.53 -14.85 4.85
CA ARG A 169 14.42 -15.75 5.15
C ARG A 169 14.76 -16.81 6.22
N GLU A 170 16.05 -17.08 6.44
CA GLU A 170 16.48 -18.00 7.49
C GLU A 170 16.32 -17.40 8.89
N GLU A 171 16.38 -16.08 9.00
CA GLU A 171 16.22 -15.32 10.24
C GLU A 171 14.81 -14.77 10.44
N GLY A 172 13.80 -15.32 9.78
CA GLY A 172 12.42 -14.81 9.76
C GLY A 172 11.74 -14.58 11.11
N GLY A 173 12.49 -14.71 12.22
CA GLY A 173 12.04 -14.39 13.58
C GLY A 173 10.87 -15.25 14.07
N ALA A 174 10.45 -16.24 13.29
CA ALA A 174 9.42 -17.17 13.68
C ALA A 174 9.93 -18.09 14.79
N ILE A 175 9.10 -18.32 15.78
CA ILE A 175 9.34 -19.26 16.86
C ILE A 175 8.28 -20.37 16.83
N LEU A 176 8.57 -21.46 17.47
CA LEU A 176 7.70 -22.63 17.48
C LEU A 176 6.25 -22.30 17.87
N SER A 177 6.03 -21.37 18.81
CA SER A 177 4.68 -20.97 19.21
C SER A 177 3.85 -20.37 18.08
N ASP A 178 4.46 -19.88 17.01
CA ASP A 178 3.75 -19.28 15.89
C ASP A 178 2.97 -20.29 15.05
N ILE A 179 3.41 -21.57 15.06
CA ILE A 179 2.63 -22.64 14.38
C ILE A 179 1.25 -22.84 14.99
N PHE A 180 1.05 -22.56 16.28
CA PHE A 180 -0.26 -22.73 16.92
C PHE A 180 -1.29 -21.69 16.51
N ASN A 181 -0.87 -20.64 15.79
CA ASN A 181 -1.78 -19.68 15.16
C ASN A 181 -2.36 -20.17 13.82
N VAL A 182 -1.69 -21.17 13.20
CA VAL A 182 -2.04 -21.68 11.87
C VAL A 182 -2.36 -23.16 11.84
N VAL A 183 -1.97 -23.91 12.88
CA VAL A 183 -2.24 -25.36 13.02
C VAL A 183 -3.10 -25.59 14.26
N GLU A 184 -4.27 -26.18 14.06
CA GLU A 184 -5.12 -26.60 15.17
C GLU A 184 -4.59 -27.91 15.77
N ILE A 185 -4.20 -27.86 17.05
CA ILE A 185 -3.73 -29.03 17.79
C ILE A 185 -4.82 -29.44 18.78
N LYS A 186 -5.34 -30.65 18.60
CA LYS A 186 -6.33 -31.21 19.53
C LYS A 186 -5.60 -31.69 20.78
N PRO A 187 -5.85 -31.10 21.96
CA PRO A 187 -5.21 -31.55 23.19
C PRO A 187 -5.68 -32.95 23.55
N ALA A 188 -4.73 -33.82 23.93
CA ALA A 188 -5.06 -35.11 24.52
C ALA A 188 -5.24 -34.94 26.02
N ILE A 189 -6.29 -35.60 26.58
CA ILE A 189 -6.62 -35.50 28.01
C ILE A 189 -5.52 -36.19 28.85
N ASN A 190 -4.97 -35.48 29.82
CA ASN A 190 -3.91 -35.93 30.69
C ASN A 190 -2.57 -36.32 30.02
N ALA A 191 -2.30 -35.79 28.83
CA ALA A 191 -1.09 -36.03 28.09
C ALA A 191 -0.20 -34.78 28.04
N LYS A 192 1.10 -34.97 27.97
CA LYS A 192 2.11 -33.92 27.82
C LYS A 192 2.48 -33.79 26.35
N LEU A 193 2.45 -32.56 25.82
CA LEU A 193 2.92 -32.30 24.48
C LEU A 193 4.43 -32.41 24.38
N LEU A 194 4.91 -33.33 23.57
CA LEU A 194 6.32 -33.45 23.19
C LEU A 194 6.54 -32.76 21.84
N ILE A 195 7.55 -31.93 21.81
CA ILE A 195 7.89 -31.13 20.62
C ILE A 195 9.33 -31.41 20.22
N LYS A 196 9.56 -31.65 18.94
CA LYS A 196 10.90 -31.71 18.36
C LYS A 196 10.95 -30.80 17.15
N VAL A 197 12.08 -30.11 16.95
CA VAL A 197 12.42 -29.34 15.76
C VAL A 197 13.70 -29.95 15.19
N ASP A 198 13.65 -30.34 13.92
CA ASP A 198 14.78 -30.97 13.21
C ASP A 198 15.36 -32.19 13.94
N GLY A 199 14.49 -32.93 14.64
CA GLY A 199 14.84 -34.13 15.41
C GLY A 199 15.23 -33.88 16.87
N GLU A 200 15.51 -32.65 17.26
CA GLU A 200 15.93 -32.29 18.62
C GLU A 200 14.75 -31.81 19.48
N PRO A 201 14.73 -32.11 20.80
CA PRO A 201 13.73 -31.59 21.72
C PRO A 201 13.68 -30.06 21.69
N ALA A 202 12.48 -29.50 21.65
CA ALA A 202 12.28 -28.06 21.46
C ALA A 202 11.21 -27.53 22.45
N GLY A 203 11.29 -26.22 22.71
CA GLY A 203 10.28 -25.47 23.47
C GLY A 203 9.55 -24.46 22.61
N PHE A 204 8.50 -23.83 23.15
CA PHE A 204 7.64 -22.86 22.42
C PHE A 204 8.41 -21.65 21.86
N THR A 205 9.52 -21.28 22.45
CA THR A 205 10.37 -20.16 22.02
C THR A 205 11.52 -20.57 21.10
N THR A 206 11.60 -21.86 20.74
CA THR A 206 12.65 -22.35 19.83
C THR A 206 12.48 -21.68 18.46
N PRO A 207 13.54 -21.04 17.93
CA PRO A 207 13.49 -20.47 16.57
C PRO A 207 13.25 -21.56 15.53
N ILE A 208 12.41 -21.25 14.55
CA ILE A 208 12.14 -22.08 13.38
C ILE A 208 12.49 -21.31 12.13
N LYS A 209 12.91 -22.02 11.07
CA LYS A 209 13.36 -21.45 9.81
C LYS A 209 12.72 -22.15 8.62
N GLU A 210 12.94 -21.60 7.43
CA GLU A 210 12.51 -22.24 6.20
C GLU A 210 12.96 -23.70 6.14
N GLY A 211 12.01 -24.61 5.86
CA GLY A 211 12.25 -26.04 5.76
C GLY A 211 12.35 -26.80 7.08
N SER A 212 12.23 -26.16 8.26
CA SER A 212 12.28 -26.85 9.55
C SER A 212 11.23 -27.96 9.64
N GLN A 213 11.64 -29.12 10.20
CA GLN A 213 10.77 -30.27 10.43
C GLN A 213 10.33 -30.33 11.88
N ILE A 214 9.04 -30.15 12.12
CA ILE A 214 8.45 -30.06 13.44
C ILE A 214 7.61 -31.31 13.68
N GLN A 215 7.90 -31.99 14.79
CA GLN A 215 7.15 -33.16 15.24
C GLN A 215 6.44 -32.83 16.55
N LEU A 216 5.13 -33.01 16.53
CA LEU A 216 4.26 -32.82 17.70
C LEU A 216 3.64 -34.16 18.05
N SER A 217 3.81 -34.62 19.29
CA SER A 217 3.22 -35.87 19.77
C SER A 217 2.78 -35.73 21.24
N TRP A 218 1.88 -36.60 21.67
CA TRP A 218 1.38 -36.63 23.04
C TRP A 218 1.91 -37.88 23.78
N GLU A 219 2.39 -37.67 24.99
CA GLU A 219 2.82 -38.73 25.92
C GLU A 219 1.98 -38.72 27.17
#